data_36be4d2fcdfeaae10849d5d8ef6eddf1
#
_entry.id   36be4d2fcdfeaae10849d5d8ef6eddf1
#
_cell.length_a   1.000
_cell.length_b   1.000
_cell.length_c   1.000
_cell.angle_alpha   90.00
_cell.angle_beta   90.00
_cell.angle_gamma   90.00
#
_symmetry.space_group_name_H-M   'P 1'
#
loop_
_entity.id
_entity.type
_entity.pdbx_description
1 polymer ?
#
loop_
_entity_poly.entity_id
_entity_poly.type
_entity_poly.pdbx_seq_one_letter_code
_entity_poly.pdbx_strand_id
1 'polypeptide(L)'
;FVVLDLKRVNELDSTGARMLQQVQRRLARNDRRVLLSHAKDNRAVWNVLDDMGVVAALGAHARFPDSDAALEWAEDELIQRSPTGPRLSEEVPLDALIALAGLSAPEHELVRRTLERRVFRRGDVVIKEGDTDRSLFMISKGTASVKFRLAGADRDKRVASFSAGAIFGEVALLDHEPRSATVSADEELVCYVLDDARFRALVREHPSIAITLLTNLGRELSRRLRKANAMISQLEG
;
A
#
# COMPACT_ATOMS: atom_id res chain seq x y z
N PHE A 1 -16.75 -5.41 0.61
CA PHE A 1 -16.90 -4.81 -0.72
C PHE A 1 -17.02 -5.88 -1.78
N VAL A 2 -17.69 -5.54 -2.88
CA VAL A 2 -17.78 -6.36 -4.11
C VAL A 2 -17.39 -5.46 -5.27
N VAL A 3 -16.30 -5.79 -5.96
CA VAL A 3 -15.86 -5.07 -7.16
C VAL A 3 -16.42 -5.78 -8.38
N LEU A 4 -17.17 -5.05 -9.21
CA LEU A 4 -17.68 -5.52 -10.50
C LEU A 4 -16.85 -4.88 -11.61
N ASP A 5 -16.00 -5.68 -12.25
CA ASP A 5 -15.21 -5.25 -13.39
C ASP A 5 -16.04 -5.31 -14.68
N LEU A 6 -16.29 -4.15 -15.26
CA LEU A 6 -17.07 -4.00 -16.49
C LEU A 6 -16.20 -3.97 -17.76
N LYS A 7 -14.89 -4.20 -17.66
CA LYS A 7 -13.95 -4.16 -18.79
C LYS A 7 -14.37 -5.03 -19.97
N ARG A 8 -14.95 -6.20 -19.68
CA ARG A 8 -15.38 -7.18 -20.69
C ARG A 8 -16.89 -7.18 -20.94
N VAL A 9 -17.64 -6.24 -20.35
CA VAL A 9 -19.08 -6.11 -20.55
C VAL A 9 -19.31 -5.24 -21.79
N ASN A 10 -19.70 -5.87 -22.89
CA ASN A 10 -19.93 -5.17 -24.15
C ASN A 10 -21.31 -4.51 -24.21
N GLU A 11 -22.31 -5.16 -23.62
CA GLU A 11 -23.71 -4.69 -23.61
C GLU A 11 -24.36 -4.95 -22.24
N LEU A 12 -25.26 -4.07 -21.87
CA LEU A 12 -26.09 -4.19 -20.68
C LEU A 12 -27.51 -3.75 -21.05
N ASP A 13 -28.48 -4.62 -20.79
CA ASP A 13 -29.89 -4.30 -20.97
C ASP A 13 -30.54 -3.80 -19.67
N SER A 14 -31.79 -3.37 -19.75
CA SER A 14 -32.56 -2.91 -18.59
C SER A 14 -32.79 -4.01 -17.55
N THR A 15 -32.78 -5.27 -17.95
CA THR A 15 -32.91 -6.42 -17.04
C THR A 15 -31.67 -6.61 -16.21
N GLY A 16 -30.49 -6.58 -16.84
CA GLY A 16 -29.19 -6.62 -16.18
C GLY A 16 -28.99 -5.46 -15.21
N ALA A 17 -29.39 -4.23 -15.61
CA ALA A 17 -29.33 -3.06 -14.74
C ALA A 17 -30.22 -3.20 -13.50
N ARG A 18 -31.45 -3.75 -13.65
CA ARG A 18 -32.35 -4.05 -12.51
C ARG A 18 -31.79 -5.12 -11.59
N MET A 19 -31.16 -6.15 -12.14
CA MET A 19 -30.47 -7.18 -11.33
C MET A 19 -29.32 -6.56 -10.51
N LEU A 20 -28.53 -5.68 -11.09
CA LEU A 20 -27.48 -4.96 -10.37
C LEU A 20 -28.05 -4.10 -9.23
N GLN A 21 -29.17 -3.41 -9.44
CA GLN A 21 -29.84 -2.69 -8.37
C GLN A 21 -30.31 -3.61 -7.24
N GLN A 22 -30.86 -4.78 -7.57
CA GLN A 22 -31.30 -5.75 -6.57
C GLN A 22 -30.11 -6.29 -5.76
N VAL A 23 -29.02 -6.63 -6.44
CA VAL A 23 -27.77 -7.06 -5.78
C VAL A 23 -27.25 -5.97 -4.86
N GLN A 24 -27.18 -4.74 -5.35
CA GLN A 24 -26.73 -3.59 -4.57
C GLN A 24 -27.58 -3.40 -3.30
N ARG A 25 -28.93 -3.41 -3.43
CA ARG A 25 -29.83 -3.28 -2.28
C ARG A 25 -29.66 -4.41 -1.27
N ARG A 26 -29.47 -5.65 -1.75
CA ARG A 26 -29.24 -6.82 -0.90
C ARG A 26 -27.92 -6.73 -0.14
N LEU A 27 -26.86 -6.30 -0.82
CA LEU A 27 -25.55 -6.11 -0.22
C LEU A 27 -25.55 -4.95 0.79
N ALA A 28 -26.21 -3.85 0.46
CA ALA A 28 -26.31 -2.68 1.34
C ALA A 28 -27.02 -3.00 2.68
N ARG A 29 -27.99 -3.93 2.71
CA ARG A 29 -28.63 -4.41 3.94
C ARG A 29 -27.67 -5.10 4.91
N ASN A 30 -26.53 -5.60 4.41
CA ASN A 30 -25.50 -6.27 5.18
C ASN A 30 -24.23 -5.39 5.30
N ASP A 31 -24.37 -4.07 5.17
CA ASP A 31 -23.26 -3.10 5.17
C ASP A 31 -22.15 -3.41 4.15
N ARG A 32 -22.52 -4.09 3.05
CA ARG A 32 -21.61 -4.38 1.94
C ARG A 32 -21.86 -3.41 0.79
N ARG A 33 -20.79 -2.93 0.18
CA ARG A 33 -20.85 -1.96 -0.93
C ARG A 33 -20.41 -2.60 -2.24
N VAL A 34 -21.06 -2.19 -3.33
CA VAL A 34 -20.66 -2.54 -4.70
C VAL A 34 -19.87 -1.40 -5.29
N LEU A 35 -18.73 -1.73 -5.89
CA LEU A 35 -17.83 -0.82 -6.60
C LEU A 35 -17.82 -1.23 -8.07
N LEU A 36 -17.79 -0.25 -8.98
CA LEU A 36 -17.71 -0.49 -10.42
C LEU A 36 -16.35 -0.03 -10.95
N SER A 37 -15.65 -0.90 -11.66
CA SER A 37 -14.45 -0.54 -12.41
C SER A 37 -14.69 -0.60 -13.91
N HIS A 38 -13.94 0.19 -14.70
CA HIS A 38 -14.04 0.30 -16.16
C HIS A 38 -15.44 0.69 -16.70
N ALA A 39 -16.32 1.21 -15.85
CA ALA A 39 -17.69 1.52 -16.25
C ALA A 39 -17.78 2.63 -17.31
N LYS A 40 -16.78 3.53 -17.37
CA LYS A 40 -16.73 4.64 -18.34
C LYS A 40 -16.12 4.26 -19.68
N ASP A 41 -15.46 3.12 -19.75
CA ASP A 41 -14.78 2.68 -20.98
C ASP A 41 -15.79 2.28 -22.07
N ASN A 42 -16.98 1.83 -21.64
CA ASN A 42 -18.10 1.55 -22.55
C ASN A 42 -19.27 2.50 -22.29
N ARG A 43 -19.43 3.47 -23.19
CA ARG A 43 -20.46 4.52 -23.11
C ARG A 43 -21.89 3.95 -23.14
N ALA A 44 -22.11 2.88 -23.88
CA ALA A 44 -23.43 2.26 -23.98
C ALA A 44 -23.84 1.62 -22.63
N VAL A 45 -22.95 0.86 -22.02
CA VAL A 45 -23.15 0.28 -20.68
C VAL A 45 -23.33 1.38 -19.64
N TRP A 46 -22.51 2.43 -19.72
CA TRP A 46 -22.62 3.57 -18.80
C TRP A 46 -23.99 4.25 -18.86
N ASN A 47 -24.49 4.55 -20.06
CA ASN A 47 -25.77 5.23 -20.22
C ASN A 47 -26.92 4.41 -19.63
N VAL A 48 -26.94 3.09 -19.85
CA VAL A 48 -27.96 2.20 -19.25
C VAL A 48 -27.88 2.20 -17.72
N LEU A 49 -26.68 2.17 -17.14
CA LEU A 49 -26.51 2.21 -15.70
C LEU A 49 -26.98 3.55 -15.10
N ASP A 50 -26.74 4.65 -15.80
CA ASP A 50 -27.12 6.00 -15.37
C ASP A 50 -28.63 6.21 -15.50
N ASP A 51 -29.20 5.93 -16.69
CA ASP A 51 -30.63 6.04 -16.98
C ASP A 51 -31.49 5.17 -16.04
N MET A 52 -30.99 4.01 -15.68
CA MET A 52 -31.66 3.10 -14.75
C MET A 52 -31.41 3.46 -13.27
N GLY A 53 -30.69 4.55 -12.97
CA GLY A 53 -30.43 5.00 -11.62
C GLY A 53 -29.50 4.13 -10.80
N VAL A 54 -28.78 3.19 -11.43
CA VAL A 54 -27.78 2.32 -10.75
C VAL A 54 -26.63 3.19 -10.23
N VAL A 55 -26.15 4.13 -11.05
CA VAL A 55 -25.07 5.04 -10.73
C VAL A 55 -25.42 5.90 -9.50
N ALA A 56 -26.64 6.44 -9.46
CA ALA A 56 -27.12 7.23 -8.33
C ALA A 56 -27.26 6.39 -7.04
N ALA A 57 -27.72 5.14 -7.16
CA ALA A 57 -27.87 4.23 -6.03
C ALA A 57 -26.55 3.75 -5.42
N LEU A 58 -25.48 3.68 -6.21
CA LEU A 58 -24.15 3.29 -5.76
C LEU A 58 -23.39 4.44 -5.06
N GLY A 59 -23.73 5.68 -5.35
CA GLY A 59 -23.09 6.88 -4.79
C GLY A 59 -21.81 7.30 -5.51
N ALA A 60 -21.31 8.49 -5.14
CA ALA A 60 -20.22 9.16 -5.85
C ALA A 60 -18.87 8.40 -5.80
N HIS A 61 -18.64 7.66 -4.73
CA HIS A 61 -17.35 6.97 -4.45
C HIS A 61 -17.32 5.50 -4.92
N ALA A 62 -18.33 5.05 -5.69
CA ALA A 62 -18.41 3.65 -6.12
C ALA A 62 -17.85 3.41 -7.53
N ARG A 63 -17.15 4.38 -8.13
CA ARG A 63 -16.74 4.37 -9.53
C ARG A 63 -15.24 4.56 -9.67
N PHE A 64 -14.59 3.60 -10.34
CA PHE A 64 -13.14 3.57 -10.47
C PHE A 64 -12.71 3.40 -11.93
N PRO A 65 -11.56 3.95 -12.33
CA PRO A 65 -11.04 3.81 -13.69
C PRO A 65 -10.68 2.35 -14.00
N ASP A 66 -10.18 1.61 -13.04
CA ASP A 66 -9.78 0.22 -13.14
C ASP A 66 -10.06 -0.55 -11.84
N SER A 67 -9.85 -1.87 -11.88
CA SER A 67 -10.10 -2.73 -10.72
C SER A 67 -9.06 -2.55 -9.62
N ASP A 68 -7.84 -2.17 -9.96
CA ASP A 68 -6.77 -1.92 -8.99
C ASP A 68 -7.13 -0.72 -8.11
N ALA A 69 -7.60 0.38 -8.72
CA ALA A 69 -8.06 1.55 -7.98
C ALA A 69 -9.29 1.27 -7.10
N ALA A 70 -10.20 0.38 -7.55
CA ALA A 70 -11.36 -0.02 -6.77
C ALA A 70 -10.96 -0.86 -5.55
N LEU A 71 -10.02 -1.79 -5.72
CA LEU A 71 -9.50 -2.63 -4.65
C LEU A 71 -8.71 -1.80 -3.63
N GLU A 72 -7.85 -0.91 -4.10
CA GLU A 72 -7.09 0.00 -3.25
C GLU A 72 -8.01 0.83 -2.35
N TRP A 73 -9.05 1.45 -2.95
CA TRP A 73 -10.02 2.20 -2.18
C TRP A 73 -10.77 1.34 -1.16
N ALA A 74 -11.15 0.10 -1.54
CA ALA A 74 -11.83 -0.82 -0.65
C ALA A 74 -10.93 -1.27 0.51
N GLU A 75 -9.65 -1.51 0.27
CA GLU A 75 -8.66 -1.85 1.30
C GLU A 75 -8.46 -0.69 2.27
N ASP A 76 -8.29 0.54 1.77
CA ASP A 76 -8.16 1.74 2.59
C ASP A 76 -9.40 1.95 3.49
N GLU A 77 -10.60 1.77 2.93
CA GLU A 77 -11.85 1.88 3.68
C GLU A 77 -12.00 0.77 4.75
N LEU A 78 -11.53 -0.45 4.48
CA LEU A 78 -11.52 -1.55 5.46
C LEU A 78 -10.52 -1.29 6.59
N ILE A 79 -9.35 -0.75 6.27
CA ILE A 79 -8.34 -0.37 7.26
C ILE A 79 -8.90 0.71 8.19
N GLN A 80 -9.55 1.73 7.63
CA GLN A 80 -10.18 2.81 8.41
C GLN A 80 -11.32 2.32 9.32
N ARG A 81 -12.06 1.28 8.89
CA ARG A 81 -13.19 0.71 9.66
C ARG A 81 -12.78 -0.37 10.64
N SER A 82 -11.55 -0.87 10.59
CA SER A 82 -11.08 -1.93 11.47
C SER A 82 -10.88 -1.40 12.89
N PRO A 83 -11.62 -1.91 13.90
CA PRO A 83 -11.43 -1.48 15.28
C PRO A 83 -10.10 -2.00 15.88
N THR A 84 -9.42 -2.94 15.20
CA THR A 84 -8.15 -3.55 15.59
C THR A 84 -6.97 -3.16 14.69
N GLY A 85 -7.23 -2.36 13.64
CA GLY A 85 -6.15 -1.74 12.89
C GLY A 85 -5.44 -0.70 13.77
N PRO A 86 -4.12 -0.50 13.64
CA PRO A 86 -3.47 0.62 14.31
C PRO A 86 -4.24 1.89 13.90
N ARG A 87 -4.74 2.63 14.90
CA ARG A 87 -5.36 3.94 14.63
C ARG A 87 -4.33 4.73 13.86
N LEU A 88 -4.64 5.11 12.61
CA LEU A 88 -3.75 5.88 11.73
C LEU A 88 -3.22 7.18 12.41
N SER A 89 -3.81 7.55 13.55
CA SER A 89 -3.44 8.70 14.36
C SER A 89 -2.37 8.44 15.43
N GLU A 90 -2.10 7.19 15.81
CA GLU A 90 -1.11 6.88 16.85
C GLU A 90 0.18 6.37 16.22
N GLU A 91 1.33 6.88 16.69
CA GLU A 91 2.63 6.36 16.27
C GLU A 91 2.84 4.95 16.83
N VAL A 92 3.20 4.01 15.95
CA VAL A 92 3.67 2.69 16.38
C VAL A 92 4.97 2.90 17.15
N PRO A 93 5.05 2.46 18.41
CA PRO A 93 6.26 2.64 19.19
C PRO A 93 7.42 1.84 18.58
N LEU A 94 8.64 2.33 18.77
CA LEU A 94 9.85 1.79 18.14
C LEU A 94 10.04 0.30 18.42
N ASP A 95 9.76 -0.15 19.64
CA ASP A 95 9.88 -1.53 20.09
C ASP A 95 8.85 -2.48 19.45
N ALA A 96 7.78 -1.95 18.90
CA ALA A 96 6.77 -2.71 18.18
C ALA A 96 7.03 -2.79 16.66
N LEU A 97 8.08 -2.13 16.15
CA LEU A 97 8.45 -2.19 14.73
C LEU A 97 9.01 -3.57 14.37
N ILE A 98 8.49 -4.14 13.27
CA ILE A 98 8.85 -5.49 12.80
C ILE A 98 10.37 -5.63 12.57
N ALA A 99 11.03 -4.57 12.09
CA ALA A 99 12.48 -4.57 11.86
C ALA A 99 13.27 -4.87 13.13
N LEU A 100 12.77 -4.46 14.28
CA LEU A 100 13.46 -4.53 15.58
C LEU A 100 12.94 -5.68 16.45
N ALA A 101 12.07 -6.53 15.94
CA ALA A 101 11.52 -7.65 16.67
C ALA A 101 12.63 -8.60 17.16
N GLY A 102 12.56 -8.99 18.44
CA GLY A 102 13.52 -9.91 19.06
C GLY A 102 14.75 -9.24 19.71
N LEU A 103 14.87 -7.92 19.64
CA LEU A 103 15.86 -7.18 20.40
C LEU A 103 15.46 -7.08 21.87
N SER A 104 16.43 -7.10 22.77
CA SER A 104 16.23 -6.82 24.20
C SER A 104 16.03 -5.31 24.45
N ALA A 105 15.50 -4.94 25.61
CA ALA A 105 15.29 -3.54 25.97
C ALA A 105 16.58 -2.67 25.90
N PRO A 106 17.77 -3.11 26.35
CA PRO A 106 18.99 -2.38 26.15
C PRO A 106 19.38 -2.20 24.67
N GLU A 107 19.14 -3.21 23.83
CA GLU A 107 19.43 -3.16 22.40
C GLU A 107 18.48 -2.20 21.68
N HIS A 108 17.19 -2.19 22.05
CA HIS A 108 16.22 -1.20 21.54
C HIS A 108 16.67 0.22 21.85
N GLU A 109 17.15 0.50 23.07
CA GLU A 109 17.63 1.84 23.44
C GLU A 109 18.88 2.25 22.64
N LEU A 110 19.77 1.29 22.37
CA LEU A 110 20.94 1.52 21.54
C LEU A 110 20.54 1.85 20.09
N VAL A 111 19.68 1.04 19.50
CA VAL A 111 19.16 1.28 18.13
C VAL A 111 18.42 2.61 18.07
N ARG A 112 17.63 2.96 19.07
CA ARG A 112 16.92 4.23 19.13
C ARG A 112 17.84 5.44 18.98
N ARG A 113 19.05 5.38 19.55
CA ARG A 113 20.05 6.45 19.45
C ARG A 113 20.71 6.52 18.07
N THR A 114 20.70 5.45 17.31
CA THR A 114 21.24 5.39 15.94
C THR A 114 20.25 5.81 14.88
N LEU A 115 18.94 5.81 15.20
CA LEU A 115 17.88 6.16 14.28
C LEU A 115 17.59 7.66 14.29
N GLU A 116 17.26 8.19 13.12
CA GLU A 116 16.77 9.55 12.97
C GLU A 116 15.26 9.53 12.74
N ARG A 117 14.49 10.27 13.54
CA ARG A 117 13.07 10.45 13.32
C ARG A 117 12.83 11.55 12.30
N ARG A 118 12.24 11.20 11.17
CA ARG A 118 11.86 12.15 10.09
C ARG A 118 10.36 12.19 9.91
N VAL A 119 9.86 13.40 9.60
CA VAL A 119 8.45 13.65 9.31
C VAL A 119 8.34 14.18 7.89
N PHE A 120 7.44 13.59 7.11
CA PHE A 120 7.15 13.99 5.74
C PHE A 120 5.70 14.44 5.65
N ARG A 121 5.43 15.45 4.84
CA ARG A 121 4.07 15.94 4.56
C ARG A 121 3.46 15.12 3.44
N ARG A 122 2.15 15.13 3.37
CA ARG A 122 1.42 14.54 2.23
C ARG A 122 1.97 15.06 0.90
N GLY A 123 2.33 14.12 0.03
CA GLY A 123 2.89 14.40 -1.30
C GLY A 123 4.40 14.52 -1.36
N ASP A 124 5.09 14.55 -0.21
CA ASP A 124 6.56 14.59 -0.20
C ASP A 124 7.12 13.29 -0.80
N VAL A 125 8.15 13.43 -1.64
CA VAL A 125 8.95 12.31 -2.13
C VAL A 125 9.95 11.92 -1.05
N VAL A 126 9.81 10.72 -0.50
CA VAL A 126 10.69 10.17 0.53
C VAL A 126 11.91 9.50 -0.08
N ILE A 127 11.70 8.75 -1.16
CA ILE A 127 12.72 8.10 -1.98
C ILE A 127 12.41 8.39 -3.43
N LYS A 128 13.44 8.70 -4.23
CA LYS A 128 13.31 8.87 -5.68
C LYS A 128 14.03 7.73 -6.39
N GLU A 129 13.38 7.13 -7.38
CA GLU A 129 13.96 6.11 -8.26
C GLU A 129 15.28 6.60 -8.87
N GLY A 130 16.30 5.74 -8.83
CA GLY A 130 17.64 6.04 -9.36
C GLY A 130 18.56 6.77 -8.39
N ASP A 131 18.08 7.27 -7.22
CA ASP A 131 18.93 7.86 -6.21
C ASP A 131 19.89 6.82 -5.61
N THR A 132 21.07 7.27 -5.19
CA THR A 132 22.13 6.40 -4.61
C THR A 132 22.13 6.37 -3.08
N ASP A 133 21.21 7.08 -2.43
CA ASP A 133 20.99 6.98 -0.98
C ASP A 133 20.54 5.57 -0.59
N ARG A 134 21.05 5.04 0.52
CA ARG A 134 20.81 3.67 0.98
C ARG A 134 20.15 3.59 2.35
N SER A 135 19.47 4.65 2.75
CA SER A 135 18.76 4.68 4.03
C SER A 135 17.62 3.69 4.06
N LEU A 136 17.44 3.03 5.19
CA LEU A 136 16.29 2.20 5.53
C LEU A 136 15.25 3.05 6.25
N PHE A 137 13.99 2.92 5.89
CA PHE A 137 12.87 3.63 6.50
C PHE A 137 11.93 2.64 7.19
N MET A 138 11.57 2.92 8.42
CA MET A 138 10.60 2.18 9.23
C MET A 138 9.46 3.13 9.57
N ILE A 139 8.25 2.84 9.08
CA ILE A 139 7.09 3.70 9.28
C ILE A 139 6.57 3.55 10.70
N SER A 140 6.53 4.65 11.45
CA SER A 140 5.90 4.73 12.76
C SER A 140 4.45 5.21 12.67
N LYS A 141 4.15 6.13 11.73
CA LYS A 141 2.81 6.69 11.52
C LYS A 141 2.59 7.00 10.05
N GLY A 142 1.37 6.86 9.59
CA GLY A 142 0.94 7.24 8.25
C GLY A 142 1.17 6.15 7.21
N THR A 143 0.97 6.54 5.95
CA THR A 143 1.04 5.66 4.77
C THR A 143 1.90 6.27 3.68
N ALA A 144 2.58 5.40 2.92
CA ALA A 144 3.39 5.77 1.77
C ALA A 144 3.10 4.85 0.59
N SER A 145 3.14 5.37 -0.62
CA SER A 145 2.94 4.61 -1.85
C SER A 145 4.19 4.51 -2.70
N VAL A 146 4.38 3.33 -3.28
CA VAL A 146 5.42 3.04 -4.27
C VAL A 146 4.86 3.32 -5.65
N LYS A 147 5.54 4.16 -6.41
CA LYS A 147 5.16 4.54 -7.77
C LYS A 147 6.25 4.15 -8.74
N PHE A 148 5.87 3.50 -9.85
CA PHE A 148 6.74 3.24 -10.98
C PHE A 148 6.30 4.10 -12.17
N ARG A 149 7.26 4.62 -12.90
CA ARG A 149 7.03 5.28 -14.16
C ARG A 149 6.97 4.22 -15.27
N LEU A 150 5.78 3.97 -15.80
CA LEU A 150 5.64 3.10 -16.97
C LEU A 150 6.17 3.83 -18.20
N ALA A 151 7.09 3.21 -18.92
CA ALA A 151 7.58 3.72 -20.19
C ALA A 151 6.40 3.92 -21.17
N GLY A 152 6.19 5.17 -21.62
CA GLY A 152 5.11 5.53 -22.54
C GLY A 152 3.76 5.90 -21.90
N ALA A 153 3.65 5.91 -20.57
CA ALA A 153 2.47 6.39 -19.86
C ALA A 153 2.72 7.76 -19.22
N ASP A 154 1.75 8.66 -19.37
CA ASP A 154 1.80 10.02 -18.81
C ASP A 154 1.49 10.06 -17.29
N ARG A 155 1.35 8.92 -16.65
CA ARG A 155 0.99 8.76 -15.22
C ARG A 155 1.84 7.72 -14.53
N ASP A 156 2.29 8.05 -13.32
CA ASP A 156 2.90 7.08 -12.41
C ASP A 156 1.85 6.05 -11.96
N LYS A 157 2.17 4.76 -12.08
CA LYS A 157 1.31 3.68 -11.57
C LYS A 157 1.72 3.37 -10.13
N ARG A 158 0.75 3.45 -9.19
CA ARG A 158 0.92 2.96 -7.82
C ARG A 158 0.95 1.43 -7.85
N VAL A 159 1.98 0.84 -7.27
CA VAL A 159 2.22 -0.61 -7.31
C VAL A 159 2.13 -1.24 -5.94
N ALA A 160 2.43 -0.48 -4.89
CA ALA A 160 2.34 -0.95 -3.52
C ALA A 160 2.07 0.21 -2.57
N SER A 161 1.51 -0.10 -1.41
CA SER A 161 1.32 0.81 -0.29
C SER A 161 1.98 0.25 0.95
N PHE A 162 2.57 1.13 1.75
CA PHE A 162 3.16 0.83 3.04
C PHE A 162 2.45 1.60 4.14
N SER A 163 2.10 0.94 5.23
CA SER A 163 1.47 1.55 6.41
C SER A 163 2.37 1.48 7.63
N ALA A 164 1.93 2.06 8.74
CA ALA A 164 2.62 2.01 10.01
C ALA A 164 3.02 0.57 10.37
N GLY A 165 4.27 0.39 10.84
CA GLY A 165 4.92 -0.89 11.09
C GLY A 165 5.70 -1.45 9.88
N ALA A 166 5.44 -0.96 8.65
CA ALA A 166 6.14 -1.41 7.46
C ALA A 166 7.55 -0.82 7.34
N ILE A 167 8.36 -1.50 6.53
CA ILE A 167 9.76 -1.13 6.22
C ILE A 167 9.86 -0.92 4.71
N PHE A 168 10.64 0.06 4.28
CA PHE A 168 10.99 0.25 2.87
C PHE A 168 12.39 0.86 2.71
N GLY A 169 12.93 0.79 1.48
CA GLY A 169 14.30 1.25 1.17
C GLY A 169 15.37 0.24 1.53
N GLU A 170 14.98 -0.95 1.98
CA GLU A 170 15.88 -2.05 2.37
C GLU A 170 16.67 -2.63 1.18
N VAL A 171 16.11 -2.58 -0.03
CA VAL A 171 16.72 -3.20 -1.23
C VAL A 171 18.06 -2.54 -1.50
N ALA A 172 18.11 -1.21 -1.65
CA ALA A 172 19.35 -0.47 -1.91
C ALA A 172 20.37 -0.55 -0.75
N LEU A 173 19.91 -0.79 0.49
CA LEU A 173 20.81 -1.06 1.62
C LEU A 173 21.48 -2.43 1.50
N LEU A 174 20.79 -3.44 0.95
CA LEU A 174 21.26 -4.81 0.88
C LEU A 174 22.07 -5.11 -0.39
N ASP A 175 21.64 -4.62 -1.55
CA ASP A 175 22.28 -4.93 -2.84
C ASP A 175 23.25 -3.85 -3.32
N HIS A 176 23.23 -2.68 -2.66
CA HIS A 176 24.05 -1.52 -3.01
C HIS A 176 23.77 -0.89 -4.38
N GLU A 177 22.66 -1.27 -5.01
CA GLU A 177 22.18 -0.68 -6.26
C GLU A 177 21.41 0.63 -6.02
N PRO A 178 21.19 1.47 -7.04
CA PRO A 178 20.34 2.64 -6.95
C PRO A 178 18.90 2.28 -6.53
N ARG A 179 18.17 3.25 -6.00
CA ARG A 179 16.77 3.08 -5.59
C ARG A 179 15.92 2.52 -6.72
N SER A 180 15.26 1.41 -6.48
CA SER A 180 14.45 0.69 -7.47
C SER A 180 13.10 1.34 -7.78
N ALA A 181 12.63 2.27 -6.94
CA ALA A 181 11.32 2.88 -7.07
C ALA A 181 11.23 4.23 -6.36
N THR A 182 10.25 5.05 -6.76
CA THR A 182 9.88 6.26 -6.05
C THR A 182 8.86 5.95 -4.96
N VAL A 183 9.10 6.45 -3.74
CA VAL A 183 8.17 6.35 -2.61
C VAL A 183 7.73 7.75 -2.19
N SER A 184 6.43 7.97 -2.10
CA SER A 184 5.83 9.24 -1.70
C SER A 184 4.90 9.06 -0.50
N ALA A 185 4.85 10.07 0.37
CA ALA A 185 3.94 10.10 1.51
C ALA A 185 2.49 10.38 1.03
N ASP A 186 1.54 9.54 1.42
CA ASP A 186 0.12 9.72 1.07
C ASP A 186 -0.62 10.64 2.06
N GLU A 187 -0.07 10.76 3.27
CA GLU A 187 -0.53 11.63 4.36
C GLU A 187 0.69 12.11 5.18
N GLU A 188 0.49 12.67 6.38
CA GLU A 188 1.60 12.93 7.30
C GLU A 188 2.27 11.60 7.67
N LEU A 189 3.51 11.44 7.26
CA LEU A 189 4.28 10.21 7.42
C LEU A 189 5.42 10.42 8.42
N VAL A 190 5.49 9.57 9.44
CA VAL A 190 6.59 9.55 10.41
C VAL A 190 7.40 8.28 10.23
N CYS A 191 8.70 8.44 9.99
CA CYS A 191 9.62 7.32 9.83
C CYS A 191 10.80 7.43 10.80
N TYR A 192 11.25 6.27 11.28
CA TYR A 192 12.59 6.10 11.80
C TYR A 192 13.52 5.69 10.66
N VAL A 193 14.62 6.42 10.51
CA VAL A 193 15.54 6.27 9.37
C VAL A 193 16.90 5.79 9.88
N LEU A 194 17.40 4.73 9.25
CA LEU A 194 18.76 4.21 9.46
C LEU A 194 19.56 4.40 8.18
N ASP A 195 20.49 5.34 8.17
CA ASP A 195 21.37 5.56 7.02
C ASP A 195 22.48 4.50 6.92
N ASP A 196 23.12 4.40 5.74
CA ASP A 196 24.17 3.43 5.45
C ASP A 196 25.37 3.54 6.40
N ALA A 197 25.78 4.75 6.77
CA ALA A 197 26.93 4.96 7.65
C ALA A 197 26.64 4.43 9.07
N ARG A 198 25.46 4.73 9.60
CA ARG A 198 25.00 4.25 10.91
C ARG A 198 24.77 2.74 10.91
N PHE A 199 24.20 2.20 9.80
CA PHE A 199 24.07 0.75 9.66
C PHE A 199 25.42 0.04 9.68
N ARG A 200 26.43 0.55 8.95
CA ARG A 200 27.81 -0.01 8.98
C ARG A 200 28.47 0.11 10.35
N ALA A 201 28.22 1.20 11.07
CA ALA A 201 28.67 1.32 12.44
C ALA A 201 28.03 0.25 13.35
N LEU A 202 26.72 0.04 13.21
CA LEU A 202 25.99 -0.99 13.94
C LEU A 202 26.55 -2.40 13.66
N VAL A 203 26.87 -2.71 12.40
CA VAL A 203 27.47 -3.99 12.01
C VAL A 203 28.84 -4.20 12.69
N ARG A 204 29.67 -3.15 12.82
CA ARG A 204 30.98 -3.27 13.44
C ARG A 204 30.93 -3.35 14.96
N GLU A 205 30.09 -2.52 15.57
CA GLU A 205 30.08 -2.31 17.02
C GLU A 205 29.12 -3.23 17.74
N HIS A 206 28.00 -3.60 17.07
CA HIS A 206 26.92 -4.41 17.63
C HIS A 206 26.42 -5.46 16.62
N PRO A 207 27.26 -6.43 16.23
CA PRO A 207 26.93 -7.40 15.17
C PRO A 207 25.69 -8.25 15.47
N SER A 208 25.38 -8.54 16.73
CA SER A 208 24.16 -9.28 17.13
C SER A 208 22.90 -8.52 16.75
N ILE A 209 22.87 -7.20 16.97
CA ILE A 209 21.76 -6.33 16.60
C ILE A 209 21.62 -6.29 15.08
N ALA A 210 22.74 -6.10 14.37
CA ALA A 210 22.74 -6.07 12.92
C ALA A 210 22.21 -7.38 12.31
N ILE A 211 22.61 -8.54 12.84
CA ILE A 211 22.12 -9.86 12.41
C ILE A 211 20.61 -9.98 12.65
N THR A 212 20.10 -9.53 13.79
CA THR A 212 18.67 -9.54 14.10
C THR A 212 17.91 -8.68 13.11
N LEU A 213 18.39 -7.45 12.85
CA LEU A 213 17.81 -6.55 11.87
C LEU A 213 17.77 -7.16 10.47
N LEU A 214 18.92 -7.66 9.97
CA LEU A 214 19.01 -8.31 8.66
C LEU A 214 18.12 -9.53 8.54
N THR A 215 17.99 -10.33 9.60
CA THR A 215 17.10 -11.50 9.64
C THR A 215 15.64 -11.07 9.50
N ASN A 216 15.22 -10.01 10.19
CA ASN A 216 13.87 -9.48 10.10
C ASN A 216 13.57 -8.86 8.72
N LEU A 217 14.53 -8.14 8.13
CA LEU A 217 14.43 -7.64 6.75
C LEU A 217 14.29 -8.80 5.75
N GLY A 218 15.11 -9.85 5.88
CA GLY A 218 15.03 -11.03 5.03
C GLY A 218 13.69 -11.77 5.14
N ARG A 219 13.12 -11.88 6.34
CA ARG A 219 11.78 -12.45 6.55
C ARG A 219 10.70 -11.62 5.85
N GLU A 220 10.78 -10.29 5.98
CA GLU A 220 9.81 -9.39 5.36
C GLU A 220 9.89 -9.44 3.83
N LEU A 221 11.08 -9.39 3.25
CA LEU A 221 11.30 -9.56 1.80
C LEU A 221 10.78 -10.92 1.30
N SER A 222 11.05 -12.00 2.03
CA SER A 222 10.53 -13.34 1.70
C SER A 222 9.01 -13.39 1.74
N ARG A 223 8.37 -12.69 2.68
CA ARG A 223 6.91 -12.57 2.77
C ARG A 223 6.34 -11.83 1.57
N ARG A 224 6.96 -10.69 1.19
CA ARG A 224 6.53 -9.90 0.03
C ARG A 224 6.70 -10.68 -1.28
N LEU A 225 7.80 -11.41 -1.44
CA LEU A 225 8.03 -12.24 -2.61
C LEU A 225 6.98 -13.36 -2.73
N ARG A 226 6.66 -14.06 -1.64
CA ARG A 226 5.59 -15.07 -1.64
C ARG A 226 4.23 -14.48 -2.01
N LYS A 227 3.90 -13.27 -1.51
CA LYS A 227 2.66 -12.58 -1.87
C LYS A 227 2.63 -12.23 -3.36
N ALA A 228 3.73 -11.71 -3.90
CA ALA A 228 3.85 -11.37 -5.32
C ALA A 228 3.70 -12.62 -6.21
N ASN A 229 4.36 -13.73 -5.88
CA ASN A 229 4.25 -14.97 -6.64
C ASN A 229 2.82 -15.54 -6.60
N ALA A 230 2.13 -15.48 -5.48
CA ALA A 230 0.74 -15.90 -5.36
C ALA A 230 -0.19 -15.05 -6.26
N MET A 231 0.03 -13.74 -6.32
CA MET A 231 -0.71 -12.85 -7.21
C MET A 231 -0.48 -13.18 -8.69
N ILE A 232 0.78 -13.43 -9.09
CA ILE A 232 1.12 -13.83 -10.48
C ILE A 232 0.41 -15.13 -10.83
N SER A 233 0.47 -16.16 -9.98
CA SER A 233 -0.19 -17.44 -10.22
C SER A 233 -1.72 -17.31 -10.36
N GLN A 234 -2.34 -16.36 -9.69
CA GLN A 234 -3.78 -16.08 -9.83
C GLN A 234 -4.15 -15.36 -11.14
N LEU A 235 -3.17 -14.69 -11.78
CA LEU A 235 -3.39 -13.99 -13.05
C LEU A 235 -3.17 -14.89 -14.26
N GLU A 236 -2.45 -15.99 -14.10
CA GLU A 236 -2.12 -16.97 -15.15
C GLU A 236 -3.11 -18.15 -15.20
N GLY A 237 -3.98 -18.32 -14.22
CA GLY A 237 -5.01 -19.37 -14.15
C GLY A 237 -6.40 -18.86 -14.46
#